data_430091adc0bef3c540b4c8ef920c3eef
#
_entry.id   430091adc0bef3c540b4c8ef920c3eef
#
_cell.length_a   1.000
_cell.length_b   1.000
_cell.length_c   1.000
_cell.angle_alpha   90.00
_cell.angle_beta   90.00
_cell.angle_gamma   90.00
#
_symmetry.space_group_name_H-M   'P 1'
#
loop_
_entity.id
_entity.type
_entity.pdbx_description
1 polymer ?
#
loop_
_entity_poly.entity_id
_entity_poly.type
_entity_poly.pdbx_seq_one_letter_code
_entity_poly.pdbx_strand_id
1 'polypeptide(L)'
;MKPGHPSVSRLSSAIRCRLITEQEVVAAVLRVHPFGQVEKFIQEVYWRRYWKSWLSQRPEVWNDYRISLTEMGDSLAVRSIEKMQSGNVVIDHFVHELVTTGYLHNHARMWFAAWWVHAARLPWQAGAAFFFRHLLDGDPASNTLSWRWVAGLQTPGKTYLARRSNLEKYLAPELLASLSEGLAAFENPQSQLPELAGKSPLTRTDGPIESFTRSDGGGLWIHEEDLAVENSPLAQHAFSTVLVTADVESWQNYDFPDSKKIWITAALHDACTRAEQHWRVATQFETKAAHGDAILHWAKFNQLQHVVTLRPEVGPLNDSLPTLRASLADAGIRLILIDRPEDLQIREFATGGFFQFWERVQKKLFATPTASASSKPQ
;
A
#
# COMPACT_ATOMS: atom_id res chain seq x y z
N MET A 1 8.16 20.59 -8.78
CA MET A 1 7.67 20.34 -7.41
C MET A 1 7.69 21.66 -6.66
N LYS A 2 6.53 22.12 -6.23
CA LYS A 2 6.37 23.39 -5.47
C LYS A 2 6.05 23.06 -4.02
N PRO A 3 6.45 23.89 -3.06
CA PRO A 3 6.02 23.74 -1.68
C PRO A 3 4.50 23.59 -1.58
N GLY A 4 4.04 22.71 -0.70
CA GLY A 4 2.61 22.41 -0.55
C GLY A 4 1.98 21.58 -1.67
N HIS A 5 2.70 21.21 -2.73
CA HIS A 5 2.28 20.30 -3.82
C HIS A 5 0.89 20.62 -4.41
N PRO A 6 0.62 21.83 -4.93
CA PRO A 6 -0.72 22.23 -5.39
C PRO A 6 -1.20 21.49 -6.65
N SER A 7 -0.30 20.78 -7.34
CA SER A 7 -0.60 20.11 -8.62
C SER A 7 -0.70 18.58 -8.51
N VAL A 8 -0.85 18.03 -7.29
CA VAL A 8 -1.03 16.60 -7.05
C VAL A 8 -2.39 16.32 -6.38
N SER A 9 -2.96 15.16 -6.65
CA SER A 9 -4.29 14.79 -6.12
C SER A 9 -4.29 14.56 -4.60
N ARG A 10 -3.16 14.14 -4.01
CA ARG A 10 -3.01 13.71 -2.61
C ARG A 10 -3.93 12.55 -2.19
N LEU A 11 -4.44 11.79 -3.14
CA LEU A 11 -5.35 10.67 -2.88
C LEU A 11 -4.64 9.41 -2.39
N SER A 12 -3.31 9.35 -2.42
CA SER A 12 -2.55 8.12 -2.18
C SER A 12 -2.81 7.48 -0.81
N SER A 13 -3.00 8.29 0.24
CA SER A 13 -3.34 7.80 1.58
C SER A 13 -4.76 7.23 1.65
N ALA A 14 -5.74 7.89 1.02
CA ALA A 14 -7.11 7.41 0.96
C ALA A 14 -7.23 6.12 0.10
N ILE A 15 -6.48 6.03 -1.00
CA ILE A 15 -6.43 4.83 -1.84
C ILE A 15 -5.73 3.68 -1.10
N ARG A 16 -4.71 3.97 -0.29
CA ARG A 16 -3.95 2.95 0.46
C ARG A 16 -4.86 2.11 1.35
N CYS A 17 -5.74 2.73 2.10
CA CYS A 17 -6.68 2.07 3.01
C CYS A 17 -8.08 1.89 2.39
N ARG A 18 -8.23 2.18 1.09
CA ARG A 18 -9.52 2.09 0.39
C ARG A 18 -10.66 2.87 1.04
N LEU A 19 -10.38 4.06 1.58
CA LEU A 19 -11.45 5.06 1.77
C LEU A 19 -12.08 5.45 0.43
N ILE A 20 -11.28 5.41 -0.62
CA ILE A 20 -11.69 5.49 -2.02
C ILE A 20 -10.95 4.41 -2.80
N THR A 21 -11.66 3.67 -3.64
CA THR A 21 -11.08 2.60 -4.46
C THR A 21 -10.41 3.15 -5.72
N GLU A 22 -9.48 2.41 -6.27
CA GLU A 22 -8.83 2.73 -7.54
C GLU A 22 -9.86 2.88 -8.66
N GLN A 23 -10.91 2.05 -8.65
CA GLN A 23 -12.00 2.08 -9.63
C GLN A 23 -12.80 3.37 -9.56
N GLU A 24 -13.12 3.86 -8.36
CA GLU A 24 -13.83 5.14 -8.17
C GLU A 24 -13.01 6.32 -8.68
N VAL A 25 -11.69 6.34 -8.39
CA VAL A 25 -10.78 7.37 -8.89
C VAL A 25 -10.73 7.35 -10.42
N VAL A 26 -10.55 6.18 -11.02
CA VAL A 26 -10.49 6.03 -12.48
C VAL A 26 -11.82 6.40 -13.12
N ALA A 27 -12.95 5.94 -12.59
CA ALA A 27 -14.28 6.28 -13.09
C ALA A 27 -14.55 7.79 -13.01
N ALA A 28 -14.13 8.45 -11.91
CA ALA A 28 -14.27 9.89 -11.77
C ALA A 28 -13.49 10.68 -12.82
N VAL A 29 -12.26 10.28 -13.10
CA VAL A 29 -11.40 10.93 -14.10
C VAL A 29 -11.92 10.72 -15.52
N LEU A 30 -12.38 9.50 -15.84
CA LEU A 30 -12.91 9.17 -17.17
C LEU A 30 -14.27 9.82 -17.49
N ARG A 31 -15.01 10.27 -16.47
CA ARG A 31 -16.22 11.10 -16.70
C ARG A 31 -15.90 12.49 -17.24
N VAL A 32 -14.70 13.00 -16.96
CA VAL A 32 -14.30 14.38 -17.31
C VAL A 32 -13.34 14.41 -18.49
N HIS A 33 -12.49 13.39 -18.63
CA HIS A 33 -11.43 13.36 -19.62
C HIS A 33 -11.45 12.07 -20.44
N PRO A 34 -11.17 12.13 -21.75
CA PRO A 34 -10.99 10.93 -22.56
C PRO A 34 -9.74 10.16 -22.13
N PHE A 35 -9.77 8.83 -22.23
CA PHE A 35 -8.71 7.94 -21.76
C PHE A 35 -7.31 8.36 -22.19
N GLY A 36 -7.10 8.71 -23.46
CA GLY A 36 -5.77 9.09 -23.98
C GLY A 36 -5.13 10.31 -23.33
N GLN A 37 -5.95 11.20 -22.70
CA GLN A 37 -5.41 12.36 -21.97
C GLN A 37 -5.00 12.00 -20.53
N VAL A 38 -5.60 10.98 -19.95
CA VAL A 38 -5.43 10.61 -18.54
C VAL A 38 -4.77 9.26 -18.33
N GLU A 39 -4.37 8.59 -19.40
CA GLU A 39 -3.74 7.27 -19.34
C GLU A 39 -2.57 7.22 -18.34
N LYS A 40 -1.69 8.23 -18.37
CA LYS A 40 -0.55 8.29 -17.44
C LYS A 40 -0.98 8.39 -15.98
N PHE A 41 -2.02 9.16 -15.69
CA PHE A 41 -2.57 9.24 -14.34
C PHE A 41 -3.16 7.90 -13.90
N ILE A 42 -3.91 7.23 -14.79
CA ILE A 42 -4.48 5.92 -14.52
C ILE A 42 -3.38 4.87 -14.30
N GLN A 43 -2.29 4.92 -15.10
CA GLN A 43 -1.12 4.08 -14.87
C GLN A 43 -0.55 4.25 -13.45
N GLU A 44 -0.41 5.49 -12.97
CA GLU A 44 0.12 5.75 -11.62
C GLU A 44 -0.80 5.18 -10.53
N VAL A 45 -2.12 5.23 -10.71
CA VAL A 45 -3.07 4.56 -9.81
C VAL A 45 -2.88 3.04 -9.84
N TYR A 46 -2.73 2.45 -11.02
CA TYR A 46 -2.55 1.00 -11.19
C TYR A 46 -1.17 0.48 -10.78
N TRP A 47 -0.15 1.33 -10.62
CA TRP A 47 1.13 0.90 -10.05
C TRP A 47 0.95 0.28 -8.66
N ARG A 48 0.08 0.84 -7.80
CA ARG A 48 -0.21 0.28 -6.48
C ARG A 48 -0.85 -1.11 -6.59
N ARG A 49 -1.83 -1.26 -7.47
CA ARG A 49 -2.48 -2.56 -7.72
C ARG A 49 -1.51 -3.59 -8.27
N TYR A 50 -0.62 -3.17 -9.17
CA TYR A 50 0.44 -4.04 -9.67
C TYR A 50 1.35 -4.53 -8.54
N TRP A 51 1.84 -3.62 -7.70
CA TRP A 51 2.74 -3.99 -6.60
C TRP A 51 2.07 -4.94 -5.61
N LYS A 52 0.84 -4.65 -5.18
CA LYS A 52 0.07 -5.53 -4.30
C LYS A 52 -0.13 -6.92 -4.93
N SER A 53 -0.58 -6.97 -6.17
CA SER A 53 -0.80 -8.22 -6.91
C SER A 53 0.49 -8.99 -7.18
N TRP A 54 1.60 -8.31 -7.45
CA TRP A 54 2.90 -8.93 -7.68
C TRP A 54 3.45 -9.57 -6.39
N LEU A 55 3.36 -8.84 -5.27
CA LEU A 55 3.86 -9.31 -3.97
C LEU A 55 2.99 -10.44 -3.42
N SER A 56 1.68 -10.41 -3.60
CA SER A 56 0.78 -11.48 -3.15
C SER A 56 1.09 -12.83 -3.80
N GLN A 57 1.72 -12.83 -4.98
CA GLN A 57 2.18 -14.03 -5.66
C GLN A 57 3.63 -14.41 -5.30
N ARG A 58 4.31 -13.64 -4.44
CA ARG A 58 5.71 -13.82 -4.02
C ARG A 58 5.88 -13.41 -2.55
N PRO A 59 5.14 -14.04 -1.62
CA PRO A 59 5.12 -13.65 -0.21
C PRO A 59 6.50 -13.78 0.45
N GLU A 60 7.38 -14.62 -0.06
CA GLU A 60 8.76 -14.77 0.42
C GLU A 60 9.53 -13.47 0.35
N VAL A 61 9.27 -12.61 -0.65
CA VAL A 61 9.93 -11.30 -0.76
C VAL A 61 9.60 -10.40 0.43
N TRP A 62 8.38 -10.49 0.94
CA TRP A 62 7.97 -9.80 2.16
C TRP A 62 8.61 -10.42 3.41
N ASN A 63 8.64 -11.74 3.49
CA ASN A 63 9.29 -12.45 4.59
C ASN A 63 10.79 -12.15 4.66
N ASP A 64 11.50 -12.19 3.53
CA ASP A 64 12.94 -11.86 3.46
C ASP A 64 13.19 -10.43 3.93
N TYR A 65 12.34 -9.48 3.53
CA TYR A 65 12.41 -8.09 3.99
C TYR A 65 12.25 -8.00 5.52
N ARG A 66 11.26 -8.67 6.10
CA ARG A 66 11.02 -8.68 7.55
C ARG A 66 12.18 -9.31 8.33
N ILE A 67 12.67 -10.45 7.87
CA ILE A 67 13.84 -11.14 8.47
C ILE A 67 15.05 -10.20 8.43
N SER A 68 15.32 -9.58 7.28
CA SER A 68 16.43 -8.63 7.14
C SER A 68 16.34 -7.46 8.13
N LEU A 69 15.13 -6.98 8.44
CA LEU A 69 14.94 -5.92 9.43
C LEU A 69 15.27 -6.38 10.85
N THR A 70 14.93 -7.62 11.21
CA THR A 70 15.24 -8.16 12.55
C THR A 70 16.72 -8.46 12.74
N GLU A 71 17.42 -8.84 11.67
CA GLU A 71 18.86 -9.11 11.67
C GLU A 71 19.69 -7.84 11.57
N MET A 72 19.09 -6.75 11.09
CA MET A 72 19.77 -5.47 10.91
C MET A 72 19.95 -4.79 12.25
N GLY A 73 21.19 -4.75 12.71
CA GLY A 73 21.54 -4.01 13.92
C GLY A 73 21.27 -2.51 13.80
N ASP A 74 21.29 -1.86 14.92
CA ASP A 74 21.14 -0.40 15.02
C ASP A 74 22.31 0.33 14.32
N SER A 75 21.98 1.26 13.42
CA SER A 75 22.96 2.04 12.64
C SER A 75 22.91 3.51 13.01
N LEU A 76 24.06 4.03 13.49
CA LEU A 76 24.21 5.46 13.76
C LEU A 76 23.97 6.32 12.52
N ALA A 77 24.41 5.87 11.35
CA ALA A 77 24.20 6.60 10.08
C ALA A 77 22.71 6.70 9.73
N VAL A 78 21.95 5.61 9.89
CA VAL A 78 20.50 5.61 9.68
C VAL A 78 19.83 6.59 10.63
N ARG A 79 20.15 6.51 11.94
CA ARG A 79 19.58 7.43 12.95
C ARG A 79 19.93 8.89 12.72
N SER A 80 21.12 9.19 12.21
CA SER A 80 21.51 10.57 11.89
C SER A 80 20.66 11.12 10.75
N ILE A 81 20.41 10.34 9.70
CA ILE A 81 19.55 10.75 8.58
C ILE A 81 18.11 10.99 9.08
N GLU A 82 17.57 10.07 9.87
CA GLU A 82 16.21 10.20 10.45
C GLU A 82 16.07 11.45 11.34
N LYS A 83 17.16 11.96 11.90
CA LYS A 83 17.23 13.20 12.68
C LYS A 83 17.59 14.44 11.86
N MET A 84 17.54 14.38 10.53
CA MET A 84 17.92 15.50 9.65
C MET A 84 19.39 15.93 9.81
N GLN A 85 20.27 14.95 10.00
CA GLN A 85 21.72 15.12 10.15
C GLN A 85 22.46 14.25 9.12
N SER A 86 21.96 14.22 7.91
CA SER A 86 22.52 13.41 6.82
C SER A 86 23.82 13.99 6.26
N GLY A 87 24.11 15.25 6.55
CA GLY A 87 25.19 16.02 5.91
C GLY A 87 24.83 16.52 4.51
N ASN A 88 23.58 16.38 4.07
CA ASN A 88 23.09 16.87 2.78
C ASN A 88 21.75 17.58 2.94
N VAL A 89 21.73 18.89 2.66
CA VAL A 89 20.54 19.73 2.85
C VAL A 89 19.32 19.30 2.02
N VAL A 90 19.53 18.66 0.87
CA VAL A 90 18.43 18.11 0.04
C VAL A 90 17.77 16.95 0.75
N ILE A 91 18.56 16.06 1.30
CA ILE A 91 18.07 14.88 2.03
C ILE A 91 17.37 15.28 3.32
N ASP A 92 17.99 16.18 4.09
CA ASP A 92 17.44 16.68 5.35
C ASP A 92 16.12 17.43 5.12
N HIS A 93 15.99 18.17 4.00
CA HIS A 93 14.73 18.78 3.58
C HIS A 93 13.63 17.72 3.30
N PHE A 94 13.96 16.62 2.60
CA PHE A 94 12.99 15.56 2.33
C PHE A 94 12.60 14.79 3.60
N VAL A 95 13.55 14.57 4.51
CA VAL A 95 13.24 13.99 5.83
C VAL A 95 12.30 14.90 6.61
N HIS A 96 12.59 16.19 6.66
CA HIS A 96 11.74 17.18 7.35
C HIS A 96 10.31 17.17 6.79
N GLU A 97 10.16 17.22 5.47
CA GLU A 97 8.84 17.18 4.82
C GLU A 97 8.10 15.90 5.16
N LEU A 98 8.77 14.73 5.03
CA LEU A 98 8.18 13.43 5.31
C LEU A 98 7.71 13.31 6.77
N VAL A 99 8.58 13.63 7.73
CA VAL A 99 8.28 13.48 9.16
C VAL A 99 7.18 14.45 9.60
N THR A 100 7.19 15.67 9.05
CA THR A 100 6.22 16.72 9.44
C THR A 100 4.84 16.50 8.82
N THR A 101 4.78 16.02 7.57
CA THR A 101 3.52 15.97 6.80
C THR A 101 2.98 14.57 6.56
N GLY A 102 3.79 13.53 6.79
CA GLY A 102 3.47 12.15 6.39
C GLY A 102 3.41 11.96 4.87
N TYR A 103 3.90 12.92 4.11
CA TYR A 103 3.86 12.93 2.65
C TYR A 103 5.22 13.30 2.06
N LEU A 104 5.54 12.68 0.93
CA LEU A 104 6.68 13.07 0.12
C LEU A 104 6.31 12.87 -1.37
N HIS A 105 6.60 13.85 -2.20
CA HIS A 105 6.32 13.77 -3.63
C HIS A 105 7.05 12.59 -4.28
N ASN A 106 6.44 11.90 -5.25
CA ASN A 106 6.99 10.68 -5.86
C ASN A 106 8.42 10.84 -6.36
N HIS A 107 8.76 11.94 -7.04
CA HIS A 107 10.14 12.20 -7.47
C HIS A 107 11.11 12.29 -6.28
N ALA A 108 10.71 12.98 -5.20
CA ALA A 108 11.55 13.10 -4.01
C ALA A 108 11.77 11.74 -3.33
N ARG A 109 10.75 10.87 -3.30
CA ARG A 109 10.91 9.47 -2.81
C ARG A 109 11.97 8.71 -3.61
N MET A 110 11.94 8.84 -4.94
CA MET A 110 12.92 8.17 -5.82
C MET A 110 14.33 8.75 -5.64
N TRP A 111 14.46 10.08 -5.52
CA TRP A 111 15.77 10.73 -5.29
C TRP A 111 16.35 10.38 -3.93
N PHE A 112 15.53 10.41 -2.89
CA PHE A 112 15.91 10.01 -1.55
C PHE A 112 16.39 8.55 -1.51
N ALA A 113 15.59 7.62 -2.05
CA ALA A 113 15.94 6.20 -2.06
C ALA A 113 17.20 5.92 -2.88
N ALA A 114 17.38 6.59 -4.04
CA ALA A 114 18.59 6.46 -4.83
C ALA A 114 19.83 7.01 -4.10
N TRP A 115 19.71 8.15 -3.42
CA TRP A 115 20.80 8.68 -2.62
C TRP A 115 21.13 7.74 -1.44
N TRP A 116 20.11 7.25 -0.74
CA TRP A 116 20.24 6.32 0.38
C TRP A 116 21.02 5.05 -0.01
N VAL A 117 20.62 4.40 -1.08
CA VAL A 117 21.20 3.14 -1.53
C VAL A 117 22.57 3.35 -2.19
N HIS A 118 22.67 4.32 -3.10
CA HIS A 118 23.81 4.41 -4.01
C HIS A 118 24.89 5.39 -3.56
N ALA A 119 24.54 6.47 -2.88
CA ALA A 119 25.49 7.46 -2.35
C ALA A 119 25.87 7.18 -0.91
N ALA A 120 24.90 7.06 -0.02
CA ALA A 120 25.12 6.76 1.39
C ALA A 120 25.47 5.27 1.66
N ARG A 121 25.23 4.38 0.67
CA ARG A 121 25.51 2.94 0.74
C ARG A 121 24.86 2.26 1.94
N LEU A 122 23.64 2.66 2.26
CA LEU A 122 22.88 2.11 3.37
C LEU A 122 21.93 1.01 2.89
N PRO A 123 21.60 0.05 3.76
CA PRO A 123 20.65 -1.00 3.45
C PRO A 123 19.31 -0.41 3.03
N TRP A 124 18.79 -0.83 1.86
CA TRP A 124 17.51 -0.36 1.36
C TRP A 124 16.34 -0.68 2.31
N GLN A 125 16.47 -1.77 3.06
CA GLN A 125 15.46 -2.21 4.02
C GLN A 125 15.23 -1.18 5.13
N ALA A 126 16.31 -0.57 5.65
CA ALA A 126 16.20 0.49 6.66
C ALA A 126 15.49 1.72 6.10
N GLY A 127 15.81 2.14 4.88
CA GLY A 127 15.12 3.24 4.21
C GLY A 127 13.64 2.93 3.93
N ALA A 128 13.33 1.69 3.53
CA ALA A 128 11.95 1.24 3.36
C ALA A 128 11.18 1.24 4.69
N ALA A 129 11.80 0.82 5.79
CA ALA A 129 11.20 0.88 7.13
C ALA A 129 10.94 2.32 7.56
N PHE A 130 11.89 3.24 7.33
CA PHE A 130 11.71 4.66 7.60
C PHE A 130 10.53 5.26 6.82
N PHE A 131 10.40 4.96 5.54
CA PHE A 131 9.25 5.39 4.73
C PHE A 131 7.94 4.77 5.21
N PHE A 132 7.93 3.48 5.52
CA PHE A 132 6.74 2.80 6.02
C PHE A 132 6.27 3.38 7.35
N ARG A 133 7.21 3.75 8.23
CA ARG A 133 6.92 4.43 9.51
C ARG A 133 6.18 5.76 9.29
N HIS A 134 6.68 6.62 8.43
CA HIS A 134 6.23 8.01 8.34
C HIS A 134 5.18 8.30 7.26
N LEU A 135 5.19 7.59 6.12
CA LEU A 135 4.25 7.86 5.04
C LEU A 135 2.81 7.48 5.46
N LEU A 136 1.87 8.41 5.30
CA LEU A 136 0.43 8.13 5.47
C LEU A 136 -0.08 7.12 4.43
N ASP A 137 0.50 7.11 3.24
CA ASP A 137 0.22 6.14 2.18
C ASP A 137 1.18 4.94 2.18
N GLY A 138 1.92 4.75 3.27
CA GLY A 138 2.84 3.63 3.44
C GLY A 138 2.12 2.28 3.30
N ASP A 139 2.28 1.66 2.14
CA ASP A 139 1.70 0.36 1.80
C ASP A 139 2.81 -0.69 1.78
N PRO A 140 2.66 -1.84 2.46
CA PRO A 140 3.72 -2.84 2.55
C PRO A 140 4.27 -3.26 1.19
N ALA A 141 3.39 -3.49 0.20
CA ALA A 141 3.81 -3.96 -1.11
C ALA A 141 4.46 -2.83 -1.93
N SER A 142 3.75 -1.69 -2.08
CA SER A 142 4.24 -0.57 -2.89
C SER A 142 5.54 -0.02 -2.35
N ASN A 143 5.67 0.12 -1.04
CA ASN A 143 6.87 0.64 -0.40
C ASN A 143 8.06 -0.31 -0.58
N THR A 144 7.92 -1.58 -0.18
CA THR A 144 8.99 -2.58 -0.28
C THR A 144 9.47 -2.75 -1.72
N LEU A 145 8.55 -2.90 -2.67
CA LEU A 145 8.92 -3.16 -4.06
C LEU A 145 9.48 -1.93 -4.78
N SER A 146 9.04 -0.72 -4.42
CA SER A 146 9.63 0.51 -4.95
C SER A 146 11.07 0.71 -4.47
N TRP A 147 11.36 0.42 -3.20
CA TRP A 147 12.73 0.43 -2.68
C TRP A 147 13.61 -0.64 -3.33
N ARG A 148 13.08 -1.87 -3.50
CA ARG A 148 13.77 -2.94 -4.25
C ARG A 148 14.06 -2.55 -5.70
N TRP A 149 13.14 -1.83 -6.33
CA TRP A 149 13.33 -1.34 -7.69
C TRP A 149 14.48 -0.34 -7.78
N VAL A 150 14.55 0.64 -6.88
CA VAL A 150 15.68 1.59 -6.80
C VAL A 150 16.98 0.86 -6.53
N ALA A 151 16.98 -0.13 -5.63
CA ALA A 151 18.14 -0.94 -5.31
C ALA A 151 18.58 -1.92 -6.43
N GLY A 152 17.85 -1.99 -7.56
CA GLY A 152 18.20 -2.88 -8.68
C GLY A 152 17.82 -4.35 -8.50
N LEU A 153 17.04 -4.68 -7.46
CA LEU A 153 16.62 -6.04 -7.13
C LEU A 153 15.34 -6.48 -7.86
N GLN A 154 14.48 -5.53 -8.23
CA GLN A 154 13.18 -5.82 -8.83
C GLN A 154 13.25 -6.07 -10.34
N THR A 155 14.16 -5.39 -11.02
CA THR A 155 14.40 -5.57 -12.46
C THR A 155 15.90 -5.80 -12.65
N PRO A 156 16.36 -7.04 -12.92
CA PRO A 156 17.78 -7.34 -13.05
C PRO A 156 18.50 -6.40 -14.02
N GLY A 157 19.65 -5.89 -13.59
CA GLY A 157 20.49 -4.99 -14.38
C GLY A 157 19.97 -3.55 -14.54
N LYS A 158 18.88 -3.17 -13.90
CA LYS A 158 18.33 -1.80 -13.92
C LYS A 158 18.24 -1.25 -12.51
N THR A 159 18.92 -0.11 -12.28
CA THR A 159 18.79 0.68 -11.06
C THR A 159 18.31 2.09 -11.42
N TYR A 160 17.74 2.79 -10.46
CA TYR A 160 17.43 4.21 -10.61
C TYR A 160 18.49 5.06 -9.89
N LEU A 161 19.06 6.01 -10.61
CA LEU A 161 20.03 6.96 -10.07
C LEU A 161 19.44 8.37 -10.07
N ALA A 162 19.45 9.02 -8.92
CA ALA A 162 19.08 10.42 -8.81
C ALA A 162 20.19 11.30 -9.42
N ARG A 163 19.86 12.10 -10.44
CA ARG A 163 20.79 12.99 -11.14
C ARG A 163 20.45 14.46 -10.87
N ARG A 164 21.44 15.29 -10.67
CA ARG A 164 21.29 16.73 -10.47
C ARG A 164 20.36 17.37 -11.52
N SER A 165 20.54 17.06 -12.78
CA SER A 165 19.69 17.58 -13.87
C SER A 165 18.20 17.22 -13.72
N ASN A 166 17.89 16.10 -13.05
CA ASN A 166 16.52 15.70 -12.78
C ASN A 166 15.92 16.53 -11.64
N LEU A 167 16.70 16.78 -10.57
CA LEU A 167 16.28 17.66 -9.49
C LEU A 167 16.05 19.09 -10.01
N GLU A 168 16.99 19.64 -10.79
CA GLU A 168 16.90 20.96 -11.41
C GLU A 168 15.65 21.12 -12.30
N LYS A 169 15.28 20.07 -13.02
CA LYS A 169 14.10 20.07 -13.89
C LYS A 169 12.77 20.13 -13.13
N TYR A 170 12.70 19.48 -11.97
CA TYR A 170 11.41 19.25 -11.30
C TYR A 170 11.22 20.03 -9.99
N LEU A 171 12.29 20.54 -9.36
CA LEU A 171 12.18 21.43 -8.21
C LEU A 171 11.80 22.85 -8.66
N ALA A 172 10.97 23.52 -7.88
CA ALA A 172 10.70 24.94 -8.09
C ALA A 172 11.99 25.77 -7.90
N PRO A 173 12.18 26.87 -8.65
CA PRO A 173 13.42 27.65 -8.59
C PRO A 173 13.82 28.09 -7.18
N GLU A 174 12.85 28.52 -6.38
CA GLU A 174 13.08 29.00 -4.99
C GLU A 174 13.59 27.85 -4.10
N LEU A 175 12.98 26.66 -4.23
CA LEU A 175 13.41 25.48 -3.49
C LEU A 175 14.77 24.98 -3.98
N LEU A 176 14.99 24.99 -5.29
CA LEU A 176 16.27 24.61 -5.87
C LEU A 176 17.41 25.52 -5.38
N ALA A 177 17.18 26.84 -5.31
CA ALA A 177 18.15 27.79 -4.79
C ALA A 177 18.49 27.54 -3.32
N SER A 178 17.50 27.27 -2.47
CA SER A 178 17.70 26.96 -1.05
C SER A 178 18.42 25.64 -0.79
N LEU A 179 18.39 24.70 -1.75
CA LEU A 179 19.01 23.38 -1.63
C LEU A 179 20.31 23.24 -2.44
N SER A 180 20.81 24.32 -3.02
CA SER A 180 21.93 24.33 -3.98
C SER A 180 23.20 23.65 -3.47
N GLU A 181 23.55 23.82 -2.19
CA GLU A 181 24.73 23.21 -1.56
C GLU A 181 24.70 21.67 -1.55
N GLY A 182 23.50 21.07 -1.46
CA GLY A 182 23.33 19.62 -1.44
C GLY A 182 23.33 18.97 -2.84
N LEU A 183 23.23 19.74 -3.92
CA LEU A 183 23.08 19.22 -5.28
C LEU A 183 24.34 18.51 -5.81
N ALA A 184 25.53 18.82 -5.29
CA ALA A 184 26.77 18.18 -5.69
C ALA A 184 26.74 16.65 -5.51
N ALA A 185 26.03 16.15 -4.51
CA ALA A 185 25.89 14.72 -4.26
C ALA A 185 25.15 13.95 -5.40
N PHE A 186 24.50 14.67 -6.32
CA PHE A 186 23.73 14.11 -7.42
C PHE A 186 24.38 14.33 -8.81
N GLU A 187 25.60 14.87 -8.87
CA GLU A 187 26.25 15.18 -10.15
C GLU A 187 26.70 13.92 -10.90
N ASN A 188 27.39 13.02 -10.20
CA ASN A 188 27.98 11.81 -10.77
C ASN A 188 27.58 10.55 -9.96
N PRO A 189 26.29 10.21 -9.90
CA PRO A 189 25.84 9.10 -9.08
C PRO A 189 26.39 7.77 -9.64
N GLN A 190 26.99 6.98 -8.75
CA GLN A 190 27.51 5.65 -9.08
C GLN A 190 26.53 4.58 -8.60
N SER A 191 26.22 3.63 -9.48
CA SER A 191 25.38 2.51 -9.14
C SER A 191 26.09 1.56 -8.16
N GLN A 192 25.42 1.21 -7.08
CA GLN A 192 25.74 0.05 -6.28
C GLN A 192 24.84 -1.10 -6.78
N LEU A 193 25.42 -2.01 -7.55
CA LEU A 193 24.68 -3.20 -7.96
C LEU A 193 24.67 -4.20 -6.81
N PRO A 194 23.51 -4.69 -6.39
CA PRO A 194 23.47 -5.79 -5.43
C PRO A 194 24.07 -7.04 -6.09
N GLU A 195 24.63 -7.94 -5.29
CA GLU A 195 24.80 -9.33 -5.72
C GLU A 195 23.44 -9.81 -6.23
N LEU A 196 23.43 -10.45 -7.40
CA LEU A 196 22.22 -10.81 -8.13
C LEU A 196 21.23 -11.52 -7.20
N ALA A 197 20.18 -10.82 -6.81
CA ALA A 197 19.04 -11.47 -6.18
C ALA A 197 18.50 -12.52 -7.16
N GLY A 198 18.38 -13.74 -6.71
CA GLY A 198 17.74 -14.81 -7.47
C GLY A 198 16.36 -14.37 -7.95
N LYS A 199 15.88 -14.95 -9.05
CA LYS A 199 14.49 -14.72 -9.50
C LYS A 199 13.56 -15.11 -8.36
N SER A 200 12.68 -14.18 -7.94
CA SER A 200 11.60 -14.51 -7.00
C SER A 200 10.56 -15.36 -7.76
N PRO A 201 10.44 -16.68 -7.48
CA PRO A 201 9.51 -17.53 -8.17
C PRO A 201 8.05 -17.13 -7.88
N LEU A 202 7.17 -17.47 -8.79
CA LEU A 202 5.72 -17.39 -8.51
C LEU A 202 5.39 -18.52 -7.53
N THR A 203 5.06 -18.16 -6.32
CA THR A 203 4.52 -19.08 -5.32
C THR A 203 3.03 -18.81 -5.25
N ARG A 204 2.25 -19.60 -5.96
CA ARG A 204 0.80 -19.45 -5.97
C ARG A 204 0.27 -19.87 -4.60
N THR A 205 -0.09 -18.90 -3.77
CA THR A 205 -0.71 -19.10 -2.46
C THR A 205 -2.21 -18.78 -2.50
N ASP A 206 -2.87 -19.01 -3.64
CA ASP A 206 -4.32 -18.89 -3.69
C ASP A 206 -4.91 -19.98 -2.78
N GLY A 207 -5.19 -19.62 -1.55
CA GLY A 207 -6.06 -20.40 -0.69
C GLY A 207 -7.43 -20.55 -1.36
N PRO A 208 -8.28 -21.49 -0.89
CA PRO A 208 -9.61 -21.64 -1.45
C PRO A 208 -10.35 -20.31 -1.39
N ILE A 209 -11.03 -19.96 -2.50
CA ILE A 209 -11.96 -18.81 -2.52
C ILE A 209 -13.05 -19.13 -1.50
N GLU A 210 -13.05 -18.41 -0.39
CA GLU A 210 -14.07 -18.56 0.62
C GLU A 210 -15.35 -17.83 0.16
N SER A 211 -16.48 -18.41 0.45
CA SER A 211 -17.78 -17.81 0.20
C SER A 211 -18.58 -17.75 1.48
N PHE A 212 -19.38 -16.71 1.62
CA PHE A 212 -20.29 -16.50 2.73
C PHE A 212 -21.69 -16.31 2.18
N THR A 213 -22.64 -17.08 2.69
CA THR A 213 -24.04 -17.01 2.23
C THR A 213 -24.83 -15.98 3.04
N ARG A 214 -25.85 -15.41 2.42
CA ARG A 214 -26.66 -14.33 3.01
C ARG A 214 -27.39 -14.72 4.32
N SER A 215 -27.58 -16.01 4.54
CA SER A 215 -28.33 -16.57 5.67
C SER A 215 -27.49 -16.90 6.89
N ASP A 216 -26.16 -16.80 6.80
CA ASP A 216 -25.28 -17.41 7.79
C ASP A 216 -25.09 -16.55 9.07
N GLY A 217 -25.64 -15.34 9.13
CA GLY A 217 -25.70 -14.47 10.30
C GLY A 217 -24.38 -14.38 11.06
N GLY A 218 -23.39 -13.67 10.53
CA GLY A 218 -22.08 -13.49 11.15
C GLY A 218 -21.84 -12.07 11.65
N GLY A 219 -20.69 -11.85 12.26
CA GLY A 219 -20.18 -10.53 12.56
C GLY A 219 -19.25 -10.05 11.45
N LEU A 220 -19.36 -8.77 11.06
CA LEU A 220 -18.47 -8.13 10.10
C LEU A 220 -17.31 -7.49 10.84
N TRP A 221 -16.08 -7.88 10.48
CA TRP A 221 -14.86 -7.22 10.93
C TRP A 221 -14.31 -6.31 9.84
N ILE A 222 -14.13 -5.02 10.14
CA ILE A 222 -13.54 -3.99 9.26
C ILE A 222 -12.17 -3.61 9.80
N HIS A 223 -11.16 -3.57 8.93
CA HIS A 223 -9.77 -3.28 9.26
C HIS A 223 -9.18 -2.20 8.35
N GLU A 224 -8.06 -1.59 8.75
CA GLU A 224 -7.43 -0.45 8.09
C GLU A 224 -6.87 -0.72 6.66
N GLU A 225 -6.86 -1.97 6.20
CA GLU A 225 -6.40 -2.29 4.83
C GLU A 225 -7.49 -2.12 3.78
N ASP A 226 -8.80 -2.16 4.18
CA ASP A 226 -9.92 -1.98 3.25
C ASP A 226 -11.13 -1.38 3.98
N LEU A 227 -11.34 -0.08 3.82
CA LEU A 227 -12.37 0.68 4.51
C LEU A 227 -13.63 0.94 3.68
N ALA A 228 -13.67 0.54 2.39
CA ALA A 228 -14.86 0.69 1.53
C ALA A 228 -15.69 -0.62 1.49
N VAL A 229 -15.99 -1.17 2.66
CA VAL A 229 -16.64 -2.49 2.77
C VAL A 229 -18.06 -2.47 2.24
N GLU A 230 -18.79 -1.35 2.37
CA GLU A 230 -20.12 -1.14 1.80
C GLU A 230 -20.13 -1.09 0.26
N ASN A 231 -18.96 -0.95 -0.38
CA ASN A 231 -18.75 -1.03 -1.82
C ASN A 231 -18.07 -2.34 -2.24
N SER A 232 -18.25 -3.42 -1.48
CA SER A 232 -17.61 -4.72 -1.68
C SER A 232 -18.64 -5.83 -1.90
N PRO A 233 -18.21 -7.07 -2.18
CA PRO A 233 -19.12 -8.22 -2.22
C PRO A 233 -19.95 -8.40 -0.93
N LEU A 234 -19.47 -7.85 0.20
CA LEU A 234 -20.16 -7.93 1.50
C LEU A 234 -21.34 -6.95 1.65
N ALA A 235 -21.44 -5.94 0.77
CA ALA A 235 -22.46 -4.88 0.86
C ALA A 235 -23.91 -5.39 0.97
N GLN A 236 -24.24 -6.52 0.33
CA GLN A 236 -25.58 -7.09 0.29
C GLN A 236 -25.82 -8.18 1.34
N HIS A 237 -24.82 -8.45 2.21
CA HIS A 237 -24.97 -9.44 3.27
C HIS A 237 -25.56 -8.82 4.52
N ALA A 238 -26.34 -9.62 5.27
CA ALA A 238 -26.83 -9.22 6.58
C ALA A 238 -25.82 -9.68 7.64
N PHE A 239 -25.48 -8.79 8.55
CA PHE A 239 -24.63 -9.07 9.71
C PHE A 239 -25.41 -8.79 10.99
N SER A 240 -25.09 -9.52 12.06
CA SER A 240 -25.70 -9.30 13.39
C SER A 240 -25.06 -8.13 14.14
N THR A 241 -23.79 -7.87 13.87
CA THR A 241 -23.00 -6.79 14.50
C THR A 241 -21.76 -6.50 13.64
N VAL A 242 -21.17 -5.33 13.83
CA VAL A 242 -19.93 -4.90 13.15
C VAL A 242 -18.88 -4.55 14.20
N LEU A 243 -17.62 -4.91 13.94
CA LEU A 243 -16.46 -4.46 14.68
C LEU A 243 -15.47 -3.77 13.72
N VAL A 244 -15.02 -2.59 14.10
CA VAL A 244 -13.94 -1.87 13.39
C VAL A 244 -12.72 -1.80 14.29
N THR A 245 -11.56 -2.31 13.81
CA THR A 245 -10.32 -2.31 14.62
C THR A 245 -9.16 -1.69 13.89
N ALA A 246 -8.24 -1.11 14.68
CA ALA A 246 -6.89 -0.76 14.24
C ALA A 246 -5.93 -1.95 14.42
N ASP A 247 -4.85 -1.98 13.64
CA ASP A 247 -3.71 -2.89 13.83
C ASP A 247 -2.67 -2.25 14.77
N VAL A 248 -3.04 -2.11 16.05
CA VAL A 248 -2.24 -1.42 17.07
C VAL A 248 -0.86 -2.07 17.25
N GLU A 249 -0.79 -3.39 17.10
CA GLU A 249 0.47 -4.14 17.23
C GLU A 249 1.45 -3.75 16.12
N SER A 250 0.96 -3.63 14.89
CA SER A 250 1.78 -3.12 13.78
C SER A 250 2.20 -1.68 13.99
N TRP A 251 1.33 -0.84 14.55
CA TRP A 251 1.69 0.54 14.85
C TRP A 251 2.84 0.63 15.85
N GLN A 252 2.87 -0.25 16.83
CA GLN A 252 3.95 -0.35 17.83
C GLN A 252 5.21 -0.94 17.21
N ASN A 253 5.09 -2.06 16.50
CA ASN A 253 6.23 -2.79 15.91
C ASN A 253 6.99 -1.97 14.85
N TYR A 254 6.30 -1.06 14.15
CA TYR A 254 6.89 -0.20 13.13
C TYR A 254 7.06 1.26 13.58
N ASP A 255 6.89 1.54 14.88
CA ASP A 255 7.05 2.88 15.48
C ASP A 255 6.26 3.97 14.73
N PHE A 256 4.99 3.74 14.41
CA PHE A 256 4.19 4.74 13.72
C PHE A 256 4.07 6.03 14.56
N PRO A 257 4.34 7.20 13.99
CA PRO A 257 4.18 8.47 14.67
C PRO A 257 2.70 8.77 14.96
N ASP A 258 2.45 9.59 15.97
CA ASP A 258 1.09 9.93 16.37
C ASP A 258 0.26 10.58 15.26
N SER A 259 0.89 11.37 14.39
CA SER A 259 0.23 11.96 13.22
C SER A 259 -0.37 10.90 12.29
N LYS A 260 0.36 9.79 12.05
CA LYS A 260 -0.11 8.67 11.24
C LYS A 260 -1.21 7.88 11.95
N LYS A 261 -1.04 7.60 13.26
CA LYS A 261 -2.06 6.92 14.08
C LYS A 261 -3.36 7.71 14.11
N ILE A 262 -3.29 9.03 14.29
CA ILE A 262 -4.46 9.94 14.27
C ILE A 262 -5.15 9.87 12.91
N TRP A 263 -4.40 9.90 11.81
CA TRP A 263 -4.97 9.82 10.46
C TRP A 263 -5.69 8.47 10.23
N ILE A 264 -5.06 7.33 10.59
CA ILE A 264 -5.66 6.00 10.45
C ILE A 264 -6.91 5.89 11.34
N THR A 265 -6.83 6.36 12.59
CA THR A 265 -7.98 6.36 13.51
C THR A 265 -9.17 7.15 12.96
N ALA A 266 -8.93 8.31 12.36
CA ALA A 266 -9.97 9.11 11.73
C ALA A 266 -10.60 8.37 10.53
N ALA A 267 -9.79 7.69 9.71
CA ALA A 267 -10.26 6.90 8.59
C ALA A 267 -11.09 5.68 9.03
N LEU A 268 -10.68 5.01 10.10
CA LEU A 268 -11.44 3.91 10.71
C LEU A 268 -12.77 4.40 11.31
N HIS A 269 -12.78 5.57 11.93
CA HIS A 269 -13.99 6.17 12.49
C HIS A 269 -15.00 6.53 11.40
N ASP A 270 -14.54 7.05 10.27
CA ASP A 270 -15.38 7.29 9.09
C ASP A 270 -16.00 5.97 8.58
N ALA A 271 -15.19 4.92 8.44
CA ALA A 271 -15.68 3.60 8.06
C ALA A 271 -16.70 3.02 9.07
N CYS A 272 -16.47 3.22 10.36
CA CYS A 272 -17.40 2.84 11.42
C CYS A 272 -18.78 3.52 11.22
N THR A 273 -18.77 4.83 11.00
CA THR A 273 -20.00 5.60 10.74
C THR A 273 -20.73 5.13 9.49
N ARG A 274 -20.01 4.87 8.39
CA ARG A 274 -20.60 4.36 7.15
C ARG A 274 -21.15 2.94 7.32
N ALA A 275 -20.46 2.08 8.06
CA ALA A 275 -20.93 0.74 8.36
C ALA A 275 -22.23 0.76 9.19
N GLU A 276 -22.31 1.59 10.22
CA GLU A 276 -23.51 1.77 11.02
C GLU A 276 -24.72 2.23 10.18
N GLN A 277 -24.50 3.19 9.29
CA GLN A 277 -25.54 3.68 8.38
C GLN A 277 -25.99 2.63 7.37
N HIS A 278 -25.04 1.83 6.83
CA HIS A 278 -25.31 0.86 5.79
C HIS A 278 -26.01 -0.40 6.31
N TRP A 279 -25.46 -1.03 7.37
CA TRP A 279 -26.02 -2.28 7.90
C TRP A 279 -27.06 -2.07 8.99
N ARG A 280 -27.10 -0.90 9.63
CA ARG A 280 -28.04 -0.53 10.71
C ARG A 280 -28.03 -1.53 11.86
N VAL A 281 -26.86 -2.00 12.24
CA VAL A 281 -26.62 -2.90 13.36
C VAL A 281 -25.64 -2.28 14.35
N ALA A 282 -25.57 -2.86 15.56
CA ALA A 282 -24.61 -2.43 16.57
C ALA A 282 -23.19 -2.49 16.02
N THR A 283 -22.50 -1.35 15.97
CA THR A 283 -21.15 -1.21 15.49
C THR A 283 -20.23 -0.82 16.64
N GLN A 284 -19.17 -1.60 16.85
CA GLN A 284 -18.15 -1.36 17.87
C GLN A 284 -16.88 -0.81 17.21
N PHE A 285 -16.19 0.09 17.89
CA PHE A 285 -14.96 0.72 17.45
C PHE A 285 -13.86 0.49 18.48
N GLU A 286 -12.79 -0.23 18.12
CA GLU A 286 -11.68 -0.56 19.01
C GLU A 286 -10.33 -0.23 18.36
N THR A 287 -9.57 0.66 19.01
CA THR A 287 -8.29 1.16 18.52
C THR A 287 -7.17 1.17 19.57
N LYS A 288 -7.38 0.48 20.69
CA LYS A 288 -6.41 0.44 21.80
C LYS A 288 -5.93 -0.97 22.11
N ALA A 289 -6.81 -1.96 21.99
CA ALA A 289 -6.47 -3.36 22.23
C ALA A 289 -5.80 -3.98 20.99
N ALA A 290 -5.00 -5.02 21.20
CA ALA A 290 -4.54 -5.87 20.13
C ALA A 290 -5.76 -6.39 19.33
N HIS A 291 -5.70 -6.28 18.00
CA HIS A 291 -6.86 -6.58 17.16
C HIS A 291 -7.33 -8.03 17.31
N GLY A 292 -6.41 -8.98 17.49
CA GLY A 292 -6.74 -10.41 17.73
C GLY A 292 -7.57 -10.62 18.97
N ASP A 293 -7.19 -10.00 20.10
CA ASP A 293 -7.91 -10.07 21.35
C ASP A 293 -9.27 -9.37 21.27
N ALA A 294 -9.32 -8.19 20.64
CA ALA A 294 -10.55 -7.44 20.44
C ALA A 294 -11.57 -8.23 19.61
N ILE A 295 -11.14 -8.86 18.51
CA ILE A 295 -12.00 -9.67 17.65
C ILE A 295 -12.51 -10.90 18.38
N LEU A 296 -11.64 -11.62 19.09
CA LEU A 296 -12.03 -12.81 19.84
C LEU A 296 -13.03 -12.47 20.96
N HIS A 297 -12.77 -11.40 21.71
CA HIS A 297 -13.67 -10.94 22.77
C HIS A 297 -15.05 -10.56 22.21
N TRP A 298 -15.07 -9.72 21.17
CA TRP A 298 -16.28 -9.28 20.50
C TRP A 298 -17.09 -10.45 19.93
N ALA A 299 -16.41 -11.40 19.29
CA ALA A 299 -17.06 -12.56 18.70
C ALA A 299 -17.71 -13.47 19.76
N LYS A 300 -17.03 -13.70 20.89
CA LYS A 300 -17.59 -14.45 22.04
C LYS A 300 -18.75 -13.72 22.69
N PHE A 301 -18.61 -12.41 22.94
CA PHE A 301 -19.65 -11.59 23.57
C PHE A 301 -20.93 -11.59 22.74
N ASN A 302 -20.84 -11.53 21.42
CA ASN A 302 -21.98 -11.56 20.51
C ASN A 302 -22.40 -12.98 20.08
N GLN A 303 -21.80 -14.03 20.64
CA GLN A 303 -22.09 -15.44 20.35
C GLN A 303 -22.02 -15.79 18.86
N LEU A 304 -21.03 -15.19 18.16
CA LEU A 304 -20.86 -15.37 16.72
C LEU A 304 -20.35 -16.77 16.40
N GLN A 305 -20.88 -17.35 15.33
CA GLN A 305 -20.33 -18.57 14.72
C GLN A 305 -19.31 -18.24 13.63
N HIS A 306 -19.42 -17.06 13.04
CA HIS A 306 -18.56 -16.60 11.93
C HIS A 306 -18.13 -15.16 12.16
N VAL A 307 -16.85 -14.89 11.90
CA VAL A 307 -16.31 -13.55 11.68
C VAL A 307 -15.95 -13.44 10.20
N VAL A 308 -16.52 -12.46 9.52
CA VAL A 308 -16.35 -12.24 8.08
C VAL A 308 -15.60 -10.93 7.86
N THR A 309 -14.64 -10.93 6.96
CA THR A 309 -13.89 -9.71 6.58
C THR A 309 -13.43 -9.78 5.14
N LEU A 310 -13.07 -8.64 4.56
CA LEU A 310 -12.32 -8.62 3.31
C LEU A 310 -10.89 -9.11 3.56
N ARG A 311 -10.34 -9.88 2.62
CA ARG A 311 -8.99 -10.41 2.76
C ARG A 311 -7.96 -9.29 2.71
N PRO A 312 -7.17 -9.04 3.77
CA PRO A 312 -6.05 -8.13 3.70
C PRO A 312 -4.98 -8.71 2.75
N GLU A 313 -4.31 -7.83 2.04
CA GLU A 313 -3.20 -8.22 1.18
C GLU A 313 -1.91 -8.40 1.98
N VAL A 314 -0.81 -8.81 1.32
CA VAL A 314 0.49 -9.05 1.99
C VAL A 314 0.90 -7.83 2.82
N GLY A 315 1.21 -8.07 4.06
CA GLY A 315 1.58 -7.06 5.04
C GLY A 315 1.34 -7.53 6.46
N PRO A 316 1.61 -6.68 7.46
CA PRO A 316 1.54 -7.06 8.88
C PRO A 316 0.19 -7.66 9.31
N LEU A 317 -0.91 -7.05 8.87
CA LEU A 317 -2.25 -7.56 9.20
C LEU A 317 -2.49 -8.98 8.64
N ASN A 318 -2.06 -9.21 7.39
CA ASN A 318 -2.15 -10.55 6.81
C ASN A 318 -1.28 -11.58 7.55
N ASP A 319 -0.13 -11.14 8.05
CA ASP A 319 0.79 -12.00 8.81
C ASP A 319 0.19 -12.45 10.16
N SER A 320 -0.73 -11.69 10.74
CA SER A 320 -1.43 -12.03 11.98
C SER A 320 -2.60 -13.01 11.80
N LEU A 321 -3.12 -13.17 10.56
CA LEU A 321 -4.30 -13.98 10.28
C LEU A 321 -4.19 -15.45 10.71
N PRO A 322 -3.04 -16.16 10.55
CA PRO A 322 -2.93 -17.54 11.02
C PRO A 322 -3.18 -17.68 12.52
N THR A 323 -2.62 -16.80 13.32
CA THR A 323 -2.81 -16.77 14.78
C THR A 323 -4.25 -16.44 15.15
N LEU A 324 -4.83 -15.41 14.52
CA LEU A 324 -6.23 -15.03 14.72
C LEU A 324 -7.18 -16.18 14.34
N ARG A 325 -6.93 -16.84 13.20
CA ARG A 325 -7.75 -17.98 12.74
C ARG A 325 -7.71 -19.14 13.74
N ALA A 326 -6.53 -19.46 14.29
CA ALA A 326 -6.38 -20.50 15.33
C ALA A 326 -7.14 -20.13 16.59
N SER A 327 -6.98 -18.91 17.12
CA SER A 327 -7.65 -18.45 18.35
C SER A 327 -9.18 -18.42 18.20
N LEU A 328 -9.70 -18.05 17.04
CA LEU A 328 -11.14 -18.11 16.77
C LEU A 328 -11.63 -19.56 16.64
N ALA A 329 -10.89 -20.43 15.96
CA ALA A 329 -11.23 -21.84 15.80
C ALA A 329 -11.28 -22.58 17.14
N ASP A 330 -10.35 -22.31 18.06
CA ASP A 330 -10.34 -22.84 19.43
C ASP A 330 -11.60 -22.42 20.22
N ALA A 331 -12.21 -21.30 19.85
CA ALA A 331 -13.47 -20.82 20.40
C ALA A 331 -14.71 -21.33 19.62
N GLY A 332 -14.53 -22.18 18.61
CA GLY A 332 -15.62 -22.68 17.77
C GLY A 332 -16.13 -21.65 16.74
N ILE A 333 -15.34 -20.60 16.47
CA ILE A 333 -15.71 -19.49 15.58
C ILE A 333 -14.90 -19.58 14.30
N ARG A 334 -15.57 -19.51 13.15
CA ARG A 334 -14.90 -19.54 11.84
C ARG A 334 -14.55 -18.14 11.36
N LEU A 335 -13.29 -17.91 10.95
CA LEU A 335 -12.87 -16.71 10.21
C LEU A 335 -13.04 -16.94 8.71
N ILE A 336 -13.81 -16.07 8.05
CA ILE A 336 -14.09 -16.13 6.61
C ILE A 336 -13.50 -14.90 5.93
N LEU A 337 -12.62 -15.13 4.96
CA LEU A 337 -11.92 -14.09 4.21
C LEU A 337 -12.51 -13.99 2.80
N ILE A 338 -13.11 -12.85 2.48
CA ILE A 338 -13.75 -12.59 1.19
C ILE A 338 -12.82 -11.76 0.31
N ASP A 339 -12.56 -12.24 -0.89
CA ASP A 339 -11.79 -11.52 -1.90
C ASP A 339 -12.68 -10.59 -2.71
N ARG A 340 -12.14 -9.43 -3.12
CA ARG A 340 -12.77 -8.60 -4.13
C ARG A 340 -12.53 -9.22 -5.52
N PRO A 341 -13.57 -9.41 -6.34
CA PRO A 341 -13.43 -10.01 -7.68
C PRO A 341 -12.43 -9.27 -8.57
N GLU A 342 -12.42 -7.94 -8.49
CA GLU A 342 -11.49 -7.09 -9.24
C GLU A 342 -10.03 -7.33 -8.82
N ASP A 343 -9.76 -7.60 -7.55
CA ASP A 343 -8.41 -7.90 -7.07
C ASP A 343 -7.92 -9.25 -7.58
N LEU A 344 -8.79 -10.26 -7.55
CA LEU A 344 -8.50 -11.58 -8.11
C LEU A 344 -8.17 -11.48 -9.60
N GLN A 345 -8.99 -10.74 -10.37
CA GLN A 345 -8.79 -10.57 -11.80
C GLN A 345 -7.46 -9.86 -12.11
N ILE A 346 -7.16 -8.78 -11.41
CA ILE A 346 -5.93 -8.01 -11.64
C ILE A 346 -4.69 -8.79 -11.21
N ARG A 347 -4.79 -9.62 -10.16
CA ARG A 347 -3.70 -10.46 -9.67
C ARG A 347 -3.16 -11.38 -10.76
N GLU A 348 -4.03 -11.98 -11.57
CA GLU A 348 -3.63 -12.85 -12.69
C GLU A 348 -2.75 -12.14 -13.73
N PHE A 349 -2.82 -10.81 -13.83
CA PHE A 349 -2.04 -10.04 -14.79
C PHE A 349 -0.62 -9.70 -14.29
N ALA A 350 -0.37 -9.77 -12.98
CA ALA A 350 0.88 -9.32 -12.35
C ALA A 350 1.98 -10.41 -12.30
N THR A 351 2.11 -11.20 -13.36
CA THR A 351 3.09 -12.29 -13.45
C THR A 351 4.47 -11.81 -13.87
N GLY A 352 4.56 -10.69 -14.58
CA GLY A 352 5.78 -10.08 -15.12
C GLY A 352 5.97 -8.64 -14.70
N GLY A 353 6.60 -7.83 -15.55
CA GLY A 353 6.81 -6.40 -15.31
C GLY A 353 5.55 -5.56 -15.50
N PHE A 354 5.59 -4.31 -14.98
CA PHE A 354 4.45 -3.39 -15.01
C PHE A 354 3.86 -3.16 -16.41
N PHE A 355 4.67 -2.97 -17.43
CA PHE A 355 4.13 -2.68 -18.77
C PHE A 355 3.38 -3.86 -19.39
N GLN A 356 3.80 -5.09 -19.10
CA GLN A 356 3.05 -6.30 -19.51
C GLN A 356 1.72 -6.41 -18.72
N PHE A 357 1.76 -6.10 -17.43
CA PHE A 357 0.58 -6.01 -16.61
C PHE A 357 -0.38 -4.93 -17.14
N TRP A 358 0.12 -3.73 -17.42
CA TRP A 358 -0.68 -2.62 -17.91
C TRP A 358 -1.35 -2.92 -19.26
N GLU A 359 -0.66 -3.56 -20.18
CA GLU A 359 -1.23 -3.99 -21.47
C GLU A 359 -2.43 -4.93 -21.28
N ARG A 360 -2.35 -5.86 -20.32
CA ARG A 360 -3.47 -6.76 -20.00
C ARG A 360 -4.63 -6.02 -19.35
N VAL A 361 -4.36 -5.10 -18.45
CA VAL A 361 -5.35 -4.23 -17.82
C VAL A 361 -6.07 -3.38 -18.87
N GLN A 362 -5.32 -2.75 -19.77
CA GLN A 362 -5.91 -1.95 -20.86
C GLN A 362 -6.87 -2.78 -21.72
N LYS A 363 -6.42 -3.94 -22.18
CA LYS A 363 -7.24 -4.84 -23.00
C LYS A 363 -8.51 -5.29 -22.30
N LYS A 364 -8.46 -5.50 -21.00
CA LYS A 364 -9.58 -6.05 -20.24
C LYS A 364 -10.56 -5.01 -19.75
N LEU A 365 -10.08 -3.86 -19.29
CA LEU A 365 -10.88 -2.86 -18.59
C LEU A 365 -11.17 -1.61 -19.44
N PHE A 366 -10.33 -1.28 -20.42
CA PHE A 366 -10.41 -0.03 -21.17
C PHE A 366 -10.55 -0.23 -22.69
N ALA A 367 -10.52 -1.46 -23.21
CA ALA A 367 -10.80 -1.70 -24.63
C ALA A 367 -12.26 -1.33 -24.91
N THR A 368 -12.45 -0.38 -25.81
CA THR A 368 -13.78 -0.11 -26.38
C THR A 368 -14.30 -1.42 -26.98
N PRO A 369 -15.55 -1.85 -26.71
CA PRO A 369 -16.12 -2.98 -27.43
C PRO A 369 -16.00 -2.69 -28.94
N THR A 370 -15.19 -3.46 -29.64
CA THR A 370 -15.19 -3.42 -31.09
C THR A 370 -16.63 -3.76 -31.52
N ALA A 371 -17.30 -2.78 -32.12
CA ALA A 371 -18.61 -2.99 -32.69
C ALA A 371 -18.55 -4.29 -33.54
N SER A 372 -19.29 -5.29 -33.11
CA SER A 372 -19.42 -6.56 -33.84
C SER A 372 -19.71 -6.24 -35.29
N ALA A 373 -18.88 -6.76 -36.17
CA ALA A 373 -19.05 -6.63 -37.62
C ALA A 373 -20.50 -6.84 -37.97
N SER A 374 -21.13 -5.80 -38.52
CA SER A 374 -22.47 -5.87 -39.09
C SER A 374 -22.48 -7.01 -40.08
N SER A 375 -23.28 -8.03 -39.79
CA SER A 375 -23.72 -9.01 -40.75
C SER A 375 -24.31 -8.28 -41.94
N LYS A 376 -23.65 -8.35 -43.09
CA LYS A 376 -24.24 -7.95 -44.37
C LYS A 376 -25.52 -8.76 -44.57
N PRO A 377 -26.66 -8.13 -44.88
CA PRO A 377 -27.81 -8.85 -45.39
C PRO A 377 -27.48 -9.32 -46.81
N GLN A 378 -27.79 -10.56 -47.08
CA GLN A 378 -27.86 -11.11 -48.44
C GLN A 378 -29.04 -10.51 -49.22
#